data_b05f7d65b816ee6c610dce62dd28e1d8
#
_entry.id   b05f7d65b816ee6c610dce62dd28e1d8
#
_cell.length_a   1.000
_cell.length_b   1.000
_cell.length_c   1.000
_cell.angle_alpha   90.00
_cell.angle_beta   90.00
_cell.angle_gamma   90.00
#
_symmetry.space_group_name_H-M   'P 1'
#
loop_
_entity.id
_entity.type
_entity.pdbx_description
1 polymer ?
#
loop_
_entity_poly.entity_id
_entity_poly.type
_entity_poly.pdbx_seq_one_letter_code
_entity_poly.pdbx_strand_id
1 'polypeptide(L)'
;MIKTLVIGSKGFIGSHLFKSLSAQGEFEVWGSDVVYDYTSHNYFVIDASNSDFEEIFEGNQFEFCINCSGSASVPDSLIHPLRDFYLNTVNVFKLLEAIRKYSPKCKFLNISSAAVYGNPVVMLITENAALRPLSPYGQHKLQAENICMEFHMFHQLKTCSVRIFSAYGRDLKKQVFWDIAQKSIKSKKMTLFGTGEESRDFIHVDDIVYGIECILKKGEYDGAVYNLANSIEVTIADAAAELLNSLGWQGKLTFTGQLRKGDPLKWRADITRLKALGYEQKISISEGLKDYVKWLKEEKLV
;
A
#
# COMPACT_ATOMS: atom_id res chain seq x y z
N MET A 1 -22.18 -5.16 -14.82
CA MET A 1 -21.07 -4.47 -14.08
C MET A 1 -20.41 -5.48 -13.16
N ILE A 2 -19.11 -5.39 -12.99
CA ILE A 2 -18.31 -6.25 -12.13
C ILE A 2 -18.46 -5.75 -10.69
N LYS A 3 -19.17 -6.49 -9.83
CA LYS A 3 -19.41 -6.09 -8.44
C LYS A 3 -18.13 -6.26 -7.63
N THR A 4 -17.56 -5.15 -7.17
CA THR A 4 -16.22 -5.07 -6.56
C THR A 4 -16.28 -4.41 -5.19
N LEU A 5 -15.70 -5.04 -4.17
CA LEU A 5 -15.61 -4.53 -2.82
C LEU A 5 -14.19 -4.03 -2.52
N VAL A 6 -14.08 -2.80 -1.98
CA VAL A 6 -12.83 -2.23 -1.48
C VAL A 6 -12.92 -2.09 0.03
N ILE A 7 -12.20 -2.94 0.76
CA ILE A 7 -12.05 -2.84 2.22
C ILE A 7 -10.95 -1.82 2.54
N GLY A 8 -11.18 -0.91 3.48
CA GLY A 8 -10.29 0.22 3.75
C GLY A 8 -10.45 1.35 2.71
N SER A 9 -11.66 1.54 2.19
CA SER A 9 -11.99 2.46 1.10
C SER A 9 -11.84 3.94 1.44
N LYS A 10 -11.66 4.30 2.72
CA LYS A 10 -11.35 5.67 3.17
C LYS A 10 -9.86 5.87 3.48
N GLY A 11 -9.05 4.81 3.38
CA GLY A 11 -7.60 4.87 3.50
C GLY A 11 -6.92 5.44 2.24
N PHE A 12 -5.60 5.69 2.31
CA PHE A 12 -4.83 6.32 1.23
C PHE A 12 -4.98 5.57 -0.11
N ILE A 13 -4.60 4.30 -0.19
CA ILE A 13 -4.71 3.53 -1.44
C ILE A 13 -6.18 3.22 -1.76
N GLY A 14 -6.96 2.82 -0.75
CA GLY A 14 -8.35 2.41 -0.94
C GLY A 14 -9.23 3.52 -1.50
N SER A 15 -9.05 4.78 -1.08
CA SER A 15 -9.86 5.90 -1.57
C SER A 15 -9.56 6.25 -3.03
N HIS A 16 -8.29 6.22 -3.43
CA HIS A 16 -7.88 6.43 -4.82
C HIS A 16 -8.39 5.30 -5.72
N LEU A 17 -8.26 4.04 -5.26
CA LEU A 17 -8.76 2.88 -5.99
C LEU A 17 -10.28 2.91 -6.13
N PHE A 18 -11.00 3.18 -5.04
CA PHE A 18 -12.45 3.30 -5.04
C PHE A 18 -12.91 4.36 -6.07
N LYS A 19 -12.30 5.53 -6.06
CA LYS A 19 -12.59 6.63 -6.98
C LYS A 19 -12.31 6.25 -8.43
N SER A 20 -11.15 5.64 -8.71
CA SER A 20 -10.76 5.24 -10.06
C SER A 20 -11.71 4.17 -10.63
N LEU A 21 -11.98 3.10 -9.89
CA LEU A 21 -12.89 2.05 -10.34
C LEU A 21 -14.32 2.55 -10.52
N SER A 22 -14.81 3.44 -9.63
CA SER A 22 -16.14 4.04 -9.74
C SER A 22 -16.30 4.94 -10.97
N ALA A 23 -15.21 5.54 -11.45
CA ALA A 23 -15.24 6.36 -12.67
C ALA A 23 -15.29 5.50 -13.96
N GLN A 24 -14.98 4.22 -13.87
CA GLN A 24 -15.02 3.27 -14.98
C GLN A 24 -16.39 2.58 -14.95
N GLY A 25 -17.25 2.81 -15.93
CA GLY A 25 -18.59 2.21 -15.99
C GLY A 25 -18.66 0.66 -16.04
N GLU A 26 -17.51 0.00 -16.01
CA GLU A 26 -17.34 -1.45 -15.97
C GLU A 26 -17.62 -2.02 -14.55
N PHE A 27 -17.31 -1.26 -13.49
CA PHE A 27 -17.38 -1.72 -12.10
C PHE A 27 -18.59 -1.15 -11.35
N GLU A 28 -19.23 -1.99 -10.54
CA GLU A 28 -20.14 -1.61 -9.46
C GLU A 28 -19.34 -1.67 -8.15
N VAL A 29 -18.86 -0.50 -7.68
CA VAL A 29 -17.92 -0.44 -6.56
C VAL A 29 -18.64 -0.25 -5.24
N TRP A 30 -18.31 -1.10 -4.29
CA TRP A 30 -18.74 -1.05 -2.89
C TRP A 30 -17.55 -0.73 -2.00
N GLY A 31 -17.75 0.14 -1.02
CA GLY A 31 -16.74 0.49 -0.04
C GLY A 31 -17.01 -0.15 1.32
N SER A 32 -15.94 -0.35 2.10
CA SER A 32 -16.06 -0.66 3.51
C SER A 32 -14.88 -0.06 4.29
N ASP A 33 -15.18 0.54 5.45
CA ASP A 33 -14.18 1.13 6.35
C ASP A 33 -14.75 1.25 7.76
N VAL A 34 -13.92 1.61 8.72
CA VAL A 34 -14.31 1.96 10.10
C VAL A 34 -14.86 3.41 10.19
N VAL A 35 -14.70 4.20 9.15
CA VAL A 35 -15.20 5.58 9.05
C VAL A 35 -16.62 5.56 8.48
N TYR A 36 -17.55 6.26 9.11
CA TYR A 36 -18.92 6.39 8.62
C TYR A 36 -18.98 7.20 7.32
N ASP A 37 -19.78 6.73 6.36
CA ASP A 37 -20.12 7.44 5.14
C ASP A 37 -21.64 7.46 4.95
N TYR A 38 -22.25 8.61 5.20
CA TYR A 38 -23.71 8.81 5.06
C TYR A 38 -24.15 9.17 3.64
N THR A 39 -23.21 9.32 2.72
CA THR A 39 -23.48 9.79 1.34
C THR A 39 -23.45 8.66 0.32
N SER A 40 -22.84 7.53 0.64
CA SER A 40 -22.71 6.39 -0.25
C SER A 40 -23.75 5.31 0.08
N HIS A 41 -24.51 4.87 -0.92
CA HIS A 41 -25.44 3.75 -0.77
C HIS A 41 -24.75 2.38 -0.81
N ASN A 42 -23.61 2.27 -1.47
CA ASN A 42 -22.82 1.05 -1.61
C ASN A 42 -21.67 1.04 -0.61
N TYR A 43 -22.01 1.00 0.69
CA TYR A 43 -21.00 1.15 1.72
C TYR A 43 -21.36 0.40 3.00
N PHE A 44 -20.36 -0.26 3.58
CA PHE A 44 -20.47 -0.95 4.87
C PHE A 44 -19.54 -0.29 5.91
N VAL A 45 -20.06 -0.07 7.10
CA VAL A 45 -19.26 0.37 8.25
C VAL A 45 -18.83 -0.84 9.05
N ILE A 46 -17.54 -0.93 9.38
CA ILE A 46 -16.97 -2.00 10.19
C ILE A 46 -16.67 -1.46 11.59
N ASP A 47 -16.97 -2.22 12.62
CA ASP A 47 -16.54 -1.89 13.99
C ASP A 47 -15.02 -2.01 14.09
N ALA A 48 -14.35 -0.91 14.45
CA ALA A 48 -12.90 -0.85 14.61
C ALA A 48 -12.38 -1.70 15.78
N SER A 49 -13.22 -1.98 16.78
CA SER A 49 -12.87 -2.75 17.97
C SER A 49 -13.05 -4.25 17.80
N ASN A 50 -14.03 -4.64 16.99
CA ASN A 50 -14.34 -6.04 16.70
C ASN A 50 -14.83 -6.18 15.26
N SER A 51 -13.87 -6.16 14.32
CA SER A 51 -14.19 -6.27 12.90
C SER A 51 -14.95 -7.56 12.60
N ASP A 52 -16.16 -7.41 12.10
CA ASP A 52 -16.96 -8.48 11.52
C ASP A 52 -17.13 -8.21 10.02
N PHE A 53 -16.88 -9.22 9.21
CA PHE A 53 -16.98 -9.12 7.75
C PHE A 53 -18.08 -10.03 7.20
N GLU A 54 -18.72 -10.89 8.02
CA GLU A 54 -19.71 -11.83 7.54
C GLU A 54 -20.93 -11.12 6.95
N GLU A 55 -21.43 -10.07 7.64
CA GLU A 55 -22.58 -9.29 7.17
C GLU A 55 -22.36 -8.65 5.78
N ILE A 56 -21.11 -8.35 5.42
CA ILE A 56 -20.78 -7.78 4.11
C ILE A 56 -21.04 -8.78 2.99
N PHE A 57 -20.69 -10.05 3.23
CA PHE A 57 -20.80 -11.11 2.23
C PHE A 57 -22.12 -11.87 2.31
N GLU A 58 -22.83 -11.82 3.44
CA GLU A 58 -24.14 -12.41 3.58
C GLU A 58 -25.14 -11.71 2.66
N GLY A 59 -25.67 -12.43 1.68
CA GLY A 59 -26.56 -11.88 0.65
C GLY A 59 -25.90 -11.04 -0.46
N ASN A 60 -24.56 -10.84 -0.42
CA ASN A 60 -23.83 -10.14 -1.46
C ASN A 60 -22.81 -11.05 -2.15
N GLN A 61 -22.88 -11.07 -3.48
CA GLN A 61 -21.92 -11.80 -4.31
C GLN A 61 -20.98 -10.79 -4.98
N PHE A 62 -19.74 -10.71 -4.51
CA PHE A 62 -18.69 -9.89 -5.13
C PHE A 62 -17.83 -10.74 -6.07
N GLU A 63 -17.47 -10.19 -7.23
CA GLU A 63 -16.47 -10.82 -8.11
C GLU A 63 -15.06 -10.58 -7.59
N PHE A 64 -14.81 -9.36 -7.05
CA PHE A 64 -13.54 -9.00 -6.44
C PHE A 64 -13.73 -8.42 -5.03
N CYS A 65 -12.85 -8.80 -4.13
CA CYS A 65 -12.65 -8.15 -2.84
C CYS A 65 -11.19 -7.70 -2.74
N ILE A 66 -10.97 -6.39 -2.61
CA ILE A 66 -9.63 -5.80 -2.54
C ILE A 66 -9.42 -5.29 -1.12
N ASN A 67 -8.50 -5.90 -0.39
CA ASN A 67 -8.19 -5.53 0.98
C ASN A 67 -7.08 -4.48 1.02
N CYS A 68 -7.48 -3.20 1.10
CA CYS A 68 -6.61 -2.06 1.34
C CYS A 68 -6.55 -1.68 2.84
N SER A 69 -7.19 -2.44 3.73
CA SER A 69 -7.21 -2.16 5.16
C SER A 69 -5.90 -2.56 5.85
N GLY A 70 -5.78 -2.20 7.11
CA GLY A 70 -4.64 -2.51 7.95
C GLY A 70 -3.81 -1.29 8.33
N SER A 71 -2.79 -1.51 9.16
CA SER A 71 -1.83 -0.47 9.54
C SER A 71 -0.63 -0.49 8.58
N ALA A 72 -0.11 0.68 8.23
CA ALA A 72 1.08 0.82 7.38
C ALA A 72 2.11 1.73 8.09
N SER A 73 2.52 1.35 9.30
CA SER A 73 3.47 2.11 10.12
C SER A 73 4.44 1.17 10.84
N VAL A 74 5.69 1.13 10.37
CA VAL A 74 6.76 0.39 11.04
C VAL A 74 6.98 0.89 12.49
N PRO A 75 7.09 2.20 12.76
CA PRO A 75 7.25 2.68 14.14
C PRO A 75 6.08 2.31 15.06
N ASP A 76 4.84 2.41 14.59
CA ASP A 76 3.66 2.08 15.38
C ASP A 76 3.59 0.58 15.70
N SER A 77 4.00 -0.28 14.76
CA SER A 77 4.05 -1.73 14.96
C SER A 77 5.04 -2.16 16.04
N LEU A 78 6.12 -1.39 16.26
CA LEU A 78 7.07 -1.64 17.34
C LEU A 78 6.50 -1.26 18.72
N ILE A 79 5.63 -0.25 18.77
CA ILE A 79 5.01 0.23 20.00
C ILE A 79 3.74 -0.58 20.33
N HIS A 80 2.95 -0.91 19.32
CA HIS A 80 1.65 -1.58 19.44
C HIS A 80 1.56 -2.86 18.60
N PRO A 81 2.43 -3.88 18.82
CA PRO A 81 2.52 -5.04 17.95
C PRO A 81 1.24 -5.89 17.91
N LEU A 82 0.52 -5.99 19.01
CA LEU A 82 -0.74 -6.74 19.05
C LEU A 82 -1.82 -6.08 18.20
N ARG A 83 -1.95 -4.75 18.27
CA ARG A 83 -2.87 -4.00 17.40
C ARG A 83 -2.51 -4.16 15.94
N ASP A 84 -1.23 -4.08 15.61
CA ASP A 84 -0.74 -4.26 14.23
C ASP A 84 -1.03 -5.69 13.73
N PHE A 85 -0.86 -6.72 14.58
CA PHE A 85 -1.20 -8.11 14.28
C PHE A 85 -2.69 -8.28 13.98
N TYR A 86 -3.57 -7.75 14.81
CA TYR A 86 -5.01 -7.82 14.55
C TYR A 86 -5.38 -7.17 13.22
N LEU A 87 -4.88 -5.97 12.95
CA LEU A 87 -5.22 -5.21 11.75
C LEU A 87 -4.66 -5.82 10.47
N ASN A 88 -3.44 -6.37 10.50
CA ASN A 88 -2.75 -6.83 9.30
C ASN A 88 -2.83 -8.34 9.08
N THR A 89 -3.12 -9.15 10.12
CA THR A 89 -3.14 -10.62 10.04
C THR A 89 -4.52 -11.19 10.36
N VAL A 90 -5.06 -10.90 11.55
CA VAL A 90 -6.34 -11.49 11.98
C VAL A 90 -7.49 -11.04 11.09
N ASN A 91 -7.53 -9.77 10.69
CA ASN A 91 -8.58 -9.28 9.79
C ASN A 91 -8.53 -9.92 8.41
N VAL A 92 -7.33 -10.24 7.90
CA VAL A 92 -7.20 -10.99 6.63
C VAL A 92 -7.79 -12.39 6.76
N PHE A 93 -7.52 -13.08 7.88
CA PHE A 93 -8.12 -14.38 8.15
C PHE A 93 -9.65 -14.31 8.20
N LYS A 94 -10.20 -13.35 8.96
CA LYS A 94 -11.66 -13.14 9.08
C LYS A 94 -12.30 -12.83 7.73
N LEU A 95 -11.67 -11.99 6.88
CA LEU A 95 -12.15 -11.68 5.53
C LEU A 95 -12.21 -12.93 4.65
N LEU A 96 -11.15 -13.73 4.65
CA LEU A 96 -11.10 -14.95 3.85
C LEU A 96 -12.08 -16.02 4.36
N GLU A 97 -12.31 -16.11 5.67
CA GLU A 97 -13.32 -17.01 6.23
C GLU A 97 -14.75 -16.58 5.83
N ALA A 98 -15.05 -15.28 5.86
CA ALA A 98 -16.31 -14.74 5.38
C ALA A 98 -16.51 -15.01 3.87
N ILE A 99 -15.47 -14.80 3.05
CA ILE A 99 -15.49 -15.10 1.62
C ILE A 99 -15.72 -16.60 1.40
N ARG A 100 -14.99 -17.47 2.12
CA ARG A 100 -15.16 -18.93 2.02
C ARG A 100 -16.59 -19.38 2.28
N LYS A 101 -17.21 -18.79 3.29
CA LYS A 101 -18.56 -19.16 3.76
C LYS A 101 -19.65 -18.66 2.82
N TYR A 102 -19.57 -17.42 2.36
CA TYR A 102 -20.68 -16.74 1.71
C TYR A 102 -20.43 -16.42 0.22
N SER A 103 -19.18 -16.26 -0.22
CA SER A 103 -18.84 -15.80 -1.58
C SER A 103 -17.62 -16.54 -2.16
N PRO A 104 -17.61 -17.90 -2.20
CA PRO A 104 -16.41 -18.69 -2.50
C PRO A 104 -15.86 -18.51 -3.92
N LYS A 105 -16.59 -17.84 -4.80
CA LYS A 105 -16.14 -17.51 -6.17
C LYS A 105 -15.43 -16.15 -6.23
N CYS A 106 -15.51 -15.34 -5.16
CA CYS A 106 -14.89 -14.03 -5.08
C CYS A 106 -13.36 -14.15 -5.19
N LYS A 107 -12.76 -13.32 -6.03
CA LYS A 107 -11.32 -13.17 -6.14
C LYS A 107 -10.83 -12.17 -5.09
N PHE A 108 -9.95 -12.60 -4.20
CA PHE A 108 -9.42 -11.79 -3.12
C PHE A 108 -8.03 -11.27 -3.44
N LEU A 109 -7.85 -9.94 -3.44
CA LEU A 109 -6.58 -9.27 -3.60
C LEU A 109 -6.17 -8.64 -2.27
N ASN A 110 -5.05 -9.09 -1.69
CA ASN A 110 -4.51 -8.58 -0.44
C ASN A 110 -3.39 -7.57 -0.70
N ILE A 111 -3.50 -6.36 -0.16
CA ILE A 111 -2.41 -5.40 -0.18
C ILE A 111 -1.37 -5.76 0.88
N SER A 112 -0.23 -6.28 0.40
CA SER A 112 0.97 -6.55 1.18
C SER A 112 1.99 -5.41 1.05
N SER A 113 3.24 -5.63 1.37
CA SER A 113 4.29 -4.62 1.41
C SER A 113 5.66 -5.19 1.07
N ALA A 114 6.53 -4.41 0.45
CA ALA A 114 7.95 -4.73 0.30
C ALA A 114 8.68 -4.93 1.66
N ALA A 115 8.07 -4.51 2.77
CA ALA A 115 8.61 -4.74 4.12
C ALA A 115 8.81 -6.23 4.46
N VAL A 116 8.16 -7.15 3.74
CA VAL A 116 8.36 -8.60 3.88
C VAL A 116 9.77 -9.04 3.47
N TYR A 117 10.43 -8.30 2.58
CA TYR A 117 11.79 -8.62 2.12
C TYR A 117 12.88 -8.22 3.11
N GLY A 118 12.63 -7.19 3.92
CA GLY A 118 13.64 -6.61 4.81
C GLY A 118 14.81 -5.98 4.03
N ASN A 119 16.03 -6.47 4.26
CA ASN A 119 17.24 -6.08 3.55
C ASN A 119 17.70 -7.20 2.62
N PRO A 120 17.22 -7.28 1.39
CA PRO A 120 17.67 -8.28 0.41
C PRO A 120 19.13 -8.06 0.03
N VAL A 121 19.84 -9.15 -0.18
CA VAL A 121 21.27 -9.13 -0.58
C VAL A 121 21.43 -8.84 -2.07
N VAL A 122 20.45 -9.29 -2.86
CA VAL A 122 20.48 -9.17 -4.32
C VAL A 122 19.51 -8.05 -4.74
N MET A 123 19.99 -7.11 -5.54
CA MET A 123 19.17 -6.08 -6.15
C MET A 123 18.46 -6.60 -7.40
N LEU A 124 17.36 -5.95 -7.76
CA LEU A 124 16.22 -6.47 -8.49
C LEU A 124 15.54 -7.57 -7.67
N ILE A 125 14.78 -7.11 -6.68
CA ILE A 125 14.07 -7.96 -5.73
C ILE A 125 12.91 -8.62 -6.46
N THR A 126 13.04 -9.91 -6.77
CA THR A 126 11.95 -10.71 -7.36
C THR A 126 10.95 -11.15 -6.29
N GLU A 127 9.76 -11.58 -6.71
CA GLU A 127 8.75 -12.12 -5.79
C GLU A 127 9.23 -13.39 -5.07
N ASN A 128 10.18 -14.11 -5.64
CA ASN A 128 10.79 -15.32 -5.07
C ASN A 128 11.99 -15.02 -4.15
N ALA A 129 12.35 -13.75 -3.94
CA ALA A 129 13.43 -13.39 -3.03
C ALA A 129 13.13 -13.82 -1.59
N ALA A 130 14.19 -14.09 -0.81
CA ALA A 130 14.07 -14.50 0.58
C ALA A 130 13.31 -13.44 1.42
N LEU A 131 12.35 -13.87 2.20
CA LEU A 131 11.52 -13.02 3.05
C LEU A 131 12.13 -12.97 4.46
N ARG A 132 12.62 -11.80 4.85
CA ARG A 132 13.28 -11.54 6.14
C ARG A 132 12.84 -10.20 6.73
N PRO A 133 11.58 -10.07 7.17
CA PRO A 133 11.04 -8.82 7.71
C PRO A 133 11.89 -8.27 8.86
N LEU A 134 12.06 -6.93 8.90
CA LEU A 134 12.83 -6.22 9.94
C LEU A 134 11.95 -5.62 11.04
N SER A 135 10.64 -5.78 10.94
CA SER A 135 9.66 -5.17 11.86
C SER A 135 8.45 -6.07 12.07
N PRO A 136 7.69 -5.88 13.18
CA PRO A 136 6.41 -6.55 13.37
C PRO A 136 5.47 -6.32 12.19
N TYR A 137 5.37 -5.10 11.67
CA TYR A 137 4.56 -4.78 10.49
C TYR A 137 4.90 -5.68 9.27
N GLY A 138 6.18 -5.78 8.92
CA GLY A 138 6.61 -6.65 7.81
C GLY A 138 6.32 -8.12 8.08
N GLN A 139 6.49 -8.58 9.33
CA GLN A 139 6.17 -9.95 9.75
C GLN A 139 4.66 -10.23 9.64
N HIS A 140 3.81 -9.29 10.07
CA HIS A 140 2.35 -9.46 10.01
C HIS A 140 1.83 -9.43 8.57
N LYS A 141 2.43 -8.63 7.68
CA LYS A 141 2.13 -8.67 6.25
C LYS A 141 2.52 -10.01 5.62
N LEU A 142 3.68 -10.58 6.00
CA LEU A 142 4.08 -11.92 5.54
C LEU A 142 3.12 -13.01 6.04
N GLN A 143 2.68 -12.94 7.28
CA GLN A 143 1.66 -13.86 7.81
C GLN A 143 0.34 -13.75 7.04
N ALA A 144 -0.08 -12.55 6.66
CA ALA A 144 -1.25 -12.35 5.81
C ALA A 144 -1.12 -12.98 4.42
N GLU A 145 0.06 -12.89 3.79
CA GLU A 145 0.34 -13.61 2.53
C GLU A 145 0.24 -15.14 2.70
N ASN A 146 0.79 -15.67 3.81
CA ASN A 146 0.71 -17.10 4.12
C ASN A 146 -0.74 -17.55 4.32
N ILE A 147 -1.59 -16.73 4.97
CA ILE A 147 -3.03 -17.00 5.11
C ILE A 147 -3.72 -17.01 3.74
N CYS A 148 -3.41 -16.06 2.85
CA CYS A 148 -3.94 -16.06 1.48
C CYS A 148 -3.57 -17.35 0.73
N MET A 149 -2.34 -17.81 0.86
CA MET A 149 -1.89 -19.08 0.27
C MET A 149 -2.58 -20.29 0.91
N GLU A 150 -2.73 -20.30 2.25
CA GLU A 150 -3.43 -21.35 2.99
C GLU A 150 -4.88 -21.51 2.48
N PHE A 151 -5.62 -20.41 2.38
CA PHE A 151 -7.00 -20.46 1.90
C PHE A 151 -7.09 -20.86 0.42
N HIS A 152 -6.11 -20.50 -0.39
CA HIS A 152 -6.03 -21.01 -1.75
C HIS A 152 -5.81 -22.52 -1.77
N MET A 153 -4.79 -23.03 -1.05
CA MET A 153 -4.39 -24.44 -1.09
C MET A 153 -5.45 -25.38 -0.50
N PHE A 154 -6.03 -25.01 0.65
CA PHE A 154 -6.91 -25.90 1.39
C PHE A 154 -8.40 -25.66 1.17
N HIS A 155 -8.78 -24.45 0.74
CA HIS A 155 -10.17 -24.07 0.53
C HIS A 155 -10.48 -23.65 -0.92
N GLN A 156 -9.48 -23.70 -1.81
CA GLN A 156 -9.63 -23.42 -3.25
C GLN A 156 -10.14 -21.99 -3.53
N LEU A 157 -9.95 -21.07 -2.58
CA LEU A 157 -10.25 -19.66 -2.81
C LEU A 157 -9.28 -19.06 -3.82
N LYS A 158 -9.77 -18.13 -4.60
CA LYS A 158 -8.95 -17.37 -5.54
C LYS A 158 -8.32 -16.20 -4.83
N THR A 159 -7.02 -16.27 -4.51
CA THR A 159 -6.30 -15.23 -3.78
C THR A 159 -5.06 -14.78 -4.52
N CYS A 160 -4.69 -13.51 -4.37
CA CYS A 160 -3.35 -13.01 -4.68
C CYS A 160 -2.92 -11.93 -3.68
N SER A 161 -1.61 -11.70 -3.59
CA SER A 161 -1.03 -10.66 -2.74
C SER A 161 -0.19 -9.68 -3.55
N VAL A 162 -0.25 -8.39 -3.21
CA VAL A 162 0.47 -7.33 -3.93
C VAL A 162 1.43 -6.63 -2.97
N ARG A 163 2.73 -6.83 -3.18
CA ARG A 163 3.80 -6.20 -2.39
C ARG A 163 4.07 -4.80 -2.93
N ILE A 164 3.43 -3.80 -2.32
CA ILE A 164 3.64 -2.40 -2.70
C ILE A 164 4.96 -1.93 -2.09
N PHE A 165 5.78 -1.27 -2.92
CA PHE A 165 7.02 -0.64 -2.50
C PHE A 165 6.76 0.73 -1.87
N SER A 166 7.62 1.72 -2.05
CA SER A 166 7.50 2.99 -1.33
C SER A 166 6.42 3.89 -1.95
N ALA A 167 5.18 3.70 -1.50
CA ALA A 167 4.03 4.45 -1.95
C ALA A 167 4.09 5.93 -1.54
N TYR A 168 3.70 6.84 -2.44
CA TYR A 168 3.55 8.26 -2.17
C TYR A 168 2.47 8.88 -3.07
N GLY A 169 2.08 10.12 -2.76
CA GLY A 169 1.12 10.88 -3.55
C GLY A 169 0.14 11.67 -2.69
N ARG A 170 -0.83 12.31 -3.34
CA ARG A 170 -1.88 13.10 -2.70
C ARG A 170 -2.57 12.30 -1.60
N ASP A 171 -3.04 12.96 -0.58
CA ASP A 171 -3.74 12.43 0.60
C ASP A 171 -2.86 11.64 1.58
N LEU A 172 -1.56 11.41 1.29
CA LEU A 172 -0.65 10.74 2.22
C LEU A 172 -0.03 11.73 3.20
N LYS A 173 -0.62 11.83 4.41
CA LYS A 173 -0.16 12.70 5.52
C LYS A 173 0.74 11.94 6.50
N LYS A 174 1.67 11.13 5.99
CA LYS A 174 2.66 10.36 6.76
C LYS A 174 3.85 9.99 5.89
N GLN A 175 4.87 9.34 6.47
CA GLN A 175 6.10 8.89 5.83
C GLN A 175 7.04 10.05 5.43
N VAL A 176 8.10 9.72 4.67
CA VAL A 176 9.24 10.60 4.44
C VAL A 176 8.87 11.94 3.79
N PHE A 177 8.04 11.95 2.76
CA PHE A 177 7.71 13.19 2.06
C PHE A 177 6.85 14.13 2.89
N TRP A 178 5.92 13.59 3.68
CA TRP A 178 5.15 14.35 4.63
C TRP A 178 6.03 14.95 5.74
N ASP A 179 6.93 14.15 6.33
CA ASP A 179 7.85 14.62 7.37
C ASP A 179 8.76 15.75 6.87
N ILE A 180 9.30 15.62 5.65
CA ILE A 180 10.11 16.65 5.00
C ILE A 180 9.27 17.92 4.76
N ALA A 181 8.07 17.81 4.19
CA ALA A 181 7.20 18.94 3.95
C ALA A 181 6.85 19.70 5.24
N GLN A 182 6.47 18.97 6.30
CA GLN A 182 6.15 19.59 7.60
C GLN A 182 7.37 20.23 8.29
N LYS A 183 8.58 19.71 8.08
CA LYS A 183 9.81 20.31 8.59
C LYS A 183 10.22 21.55 7.79
N SER A 184 9.94 21.58 6.47
CA SER A 184 10.33 22.68 5.59
C SER A 184 9.66 24.01 5.94
N ILE A 185 8.42 24.00 6.44
CA ILE A 185 7.72 25.21 6.89
C ILE A 185 8.17 25.72 8.24
N LYS A 186 8.82 24.85 9.06
CA LYS A 186 9.22 25.20 10.43
C LYS A 186 10.63 25.75 10.53
N SER A 187 11.52 25.38 9.61
CA SER A 187 12.96 25.70 9.73
C SER A 187 13.67 25.72 8.37
N LYS A 188 14.65 26.60 8.24
CA LYS A 188 15.64 26.57 7.16
C LYS A 188 16.82 25.63 7.42
N LYS A 189 16.81 24.87 8.54
CA LYS A 189 17.77 23.81 8.83
C LYS A 189 16.99 22.54 9.10
N MET A 190 17.27 21.47 8.36
CA MET A 190 16.57 20.19 8.46
C MET A 190 17.60 19.08 8.62
N THR A 191 17.34 18.17 9.56
CA THR A 191 18.10 16.93 9.71
C THR A 191 17.17 15.74 9.56
N LEU A 192 17.51 14.83 8.67
CA LEU A 192 16.81 13.55 8.47
C LEU A 192 17.62 12.41 9.09
N PHE A 193 16.94 11.32 9.45
CA PHE A 193 17.62 10.09 9.87
C PHE A 193 18.31 9.43 8.66
N GLY A 194 19.31 8.59 8.95
CA GLY A 194 20.07 7.88 7.93
C GLY A 194 21.31 8.65 7.47
N THR A 195 21.91 8.14 6.41
CA THR A 195 23.05 8.74 5.70
C THR A 195 22.61 9.55 4.49
N GLY A 196 21.38 9.29 3.99
CA GLY A 196 20.87 9.77 2.73
C GLY A 196 21.10 8.81 1.55
N GLU A 197 22.03 7.85 1.72
CA GLU A 197 22.37 6.84 0.71
C GLU A 197 21.37 5.65 0.69
N GLU A 198 20.51 5.55 1.72
CA GLU A 198 19.43 4.58 1.72
C GLU A 198 18.54 4.85 0.52
N SER A 199 18.13 3.80 -0.18
CA SER A 199 17.33 3.94 -1.40
C SER A 199 15.98 3.23 -1.33
N ARG A 200 15.05 3.72 -2.13
CA ARG A 200 13.70 3.18 -2.27
C ARG A 200 13.31 3.10 -3.74
N ASP A 201 12.40 2.20 -4.01
CA ASP A 201 11.62 2.18 -5.24
C ASP A 201 10.30 2.90 -4.96
N PHE A 202 10.24 4.18 -5.33
CA PHE A 202 9.05 5.00 -5.08
C PHE A 202 8.01 4.79 -6.17
N ILE A 203 6.75 4.66 -5.76
CA ILE A 203 5.62 4.52 -6.68
C ILE A 203 4.49 5.48 -6.31
N HIS A 204 4.02 6.27 -7.29
CA HIS A 204 2.91 7.20 -7.11
C HIS A 204 1.59 6.45 -6.91
N VAL A 205 0.67 7.01 -6.12
CA VAL A 205 -0.61 6.36 -5.81
C VAL A 205 -1.44 6.06 -7.06
N ASP A 206 -1.42 6.91 -8.07
CA ASP A 206 -2.15 6.67 -9.32
C ASP A 206 -1.53 5.51 -10.13
N ASP A 207 -0.20 5.32 -10.08
CA ASP A 207 0.47 4.15 -10.65
C ASP A 207 0.17 2.87 -9.83
N ILE A 208 0.00 2.99 -8.50
CA ILE A 208 -0.46 1.87 -7.67
C ILE A 208 -1.86 1.43 -8.09
N VAL A 209 -2.78 2.37 -8.24
CA VAL A 209 -4.14 2.09 -8.71
C VAL A 209 -4.13 1.42 -10.08
N TYR A 210 -3.38 1.98 -11.02
CA TYR A 210 -3.25 1.39 -12.36
C TYR A 210 -2.66 -0.03 -12.34
N GLY A 211 -1.64 -0.27 -11.51
CA GLY A 211 -1.08 -1.62 -11.32
C GLY A 211 -2.07 -2.61 -10.72
N ILE A 212 -2.88 -2.19 -9.75
CA ILE A 212 -3.97 -3.01 -9.20
C ILE A 212 -5.01 -3.32 -10.29
N GLU A 213 -5.40 -2.35 -11.11
CA GLU A 213 -6.33 -2.56 -12.23
C GLU A 213 -5.78 -3.58 -13.25
N CYS A 214 -4.48 -3.54 -13.57
CA CYS A 214 -3.85 -4.56 -14.40
C CYS A 214 -3.98 -5.96 -13.79
N ILE A 215 -3.79 -6.09 -12.46
CA ILE A 215 -3.92 -7.36 -11.75
C ILE A 215 -5.39 -7.82 -11.70
N LEU A 216 -6.35 -6.93 -11.48
CA LEU A 216 -7.78 -7.27 -11.50
C LEU A 216 -8.18 -7.87 -12.85
N LYS A 217 -7.69 -7.29 -13.95
CA LYS A 217 -8.06 -7.68 -15.33
C LYS A 217 -7.35 -8.95 -15.80
N LYS A 218 -6.07 -9.16 -15.44
CA LYS A 218 -5.22 -10.18 -16.06
C LYS A 218 -4.43 -11.02 -15.06
N GLY A 219 -4.48 -10.70 -13.76
CA GLY A 219 -3.70 -11.38 -12.74
C GLY A 219 -4.17 -12.81 -12.47
N GLU A 220 -3.25 -13.65 -12.03
CA GLU A 220 -3.52 -14.98 -11.52
C GLU A 220 -3.93 -14.88 -10.04
N TYR A 221 -4.91 -15.70 -9.65
CA TYR A 221 -5.45 -15.77 -8.29
C TYR A 221 -5.30 -17.19 -7.73
N ASP A 222 -4.11 -17.73 -7.86
CA ASP A 222 -3.68 -19.07 -7.43
C ASP A 222 -2.74 -19.01 -6.21
N GLY A 223 -2.91 -18.00 -5.35
CA GLY A 223 -1.96 -17.64 -4.31
C GLY A 223 -0.80 -16.78 -4.83
N ALA A 224 -0.90 -16.27 -6.06
CA ALA A 224 0.14 -15.50 -6.71
C ALA A 224 0.55 -14.26 -5.90
N VAL A 225 1.82 -13.85 -6.08
CA VAL A 225 2.35 -12.61 -5.51
C VAL A 225 2.87 -11.73 -6.64
N TYR A 226 2.64 -10.43 -6.54
CA TYR A 226 3.10 -9.41 -7.47
C TYR A 226 3.85 -8.30 -6.75
N ASN A 227 5.03 -7.96 -7.24
CA ASN A 227 5.69 -6.71 -6.86
C ASN A 227 5.03 -5.53 -7.57
N LEU A 228 4.63 -4.51 -6.82
CA LEU A 228 4.06 -3.27 -7.35
C LEU A 228 4.99 -2.10 -7.04
N ALA A 229 5.75 -1.69 -8.05
CA ALA A 229 6.82 -0.70 -8.00
C ALA A 229 7.12 -0.19 -9.41
N ASN A 230 8.11 0.69 -9.55
CA ASN A 230 8.56 1.21 -10.85
C ASN A 230 9.89 0.60 -11.34
N SER A 231 10.55 -0.22 -10.52
CA SER A 231 11.90 -0.77 -10.79
C SER A 231 12.98 0.33 -10.90
N ILE A 232 12.78 1.45 -10.21
CA ILE A 232 13.70 2.58 -10.18
C ILE A 232 14.18 2.81 -8.77
N GLU A 233 15.49 2.74 -8.57
CA GLU A 233 16.14 3.02 -7.30
C GLU A 233 16.40 4.53 -7.17
N VAL A 234 15.90 5.15 -6.08
CA VAL A 234 16.12 6.57 -5.77
C VAL A 234 16.61 6.69 -4.34
N THR A 235 17.70 7.42 -4.11
CA THR A 235 18.21 7.66 -2.75
C THR A 235 17.28 8.57 -1.97
N ILE A 236 17.31 8.47 -0.64
CA ILE A 236 16.55 9.39 0.23
C ILE A 236 17.06 10.82 0.07
N ALA A 237 18.36 11.00 -0.18
CA ALA A 237 18.94 12.33 -0.44
C ALA A 237 18.36 12.95 -1.72
N ASP A 238 18.34 12.20 -2.83
CA ASP A 238 17.82 12.70 -4.11
C ASP A 238 16.31 12.98 -4.04
N ALA A 239 15.54 12.06 -3.46
CA ALA A 239 14.11 12.24 -3.29
C ALA A 239 13.76 13.45 -2.39
N ALA A 240 14.53 13.66 -1.32
CA ALA A 240 14.37 14.82 -0.44
C ALA A 240 14.73 16.12 -1.16
N ALA A 241 15.83 16.14 -1.93
CA ALA A 241 16.24 17.30 -2.71
C ALA A 241 15.18 17.69 -3.75
N GLU A 242 14.62 16.72 -4.49
CA GLU A 242 13.57 16.94 -5.49
C GLU A 242 12.30 17.54 -4.86
N LEU A 243 11.87 17.00 -3.70
CA LEU A 243 10.71 17.55 -2.99
C LEU A 243 10.98 18.98 -2.50
N LEU A 244 12.14 19.24 -1.89
CA LEU A 244 12.51 20.56 -1.36
C LEU A 244 12.63 21.60 -2.48
N ASN A 245 13.17 21.23 -3.64
CA ASN A 245 13.22 22.08 -4.84
C ASN A 245 11.78 22.40 -5.31
N SER A 246 10.89 21.43 -5.35
CA SER A 246 9.48 21.61 -5.75
C SER A 246 8.71 22.51 -4.77
N LEU A 247 9.06 22.47 -3.48
CA LEU A 247 8.53 23.38 -2.44
C LEU A 247 9.11 24.80 -2.56
N GLY A 248 10.23 25.01 -3.27
CA GLY A 248 10.96 26.26 -3.29
C GLY A 248 11.73 26.54 -1.99
N TRP A 249 12.05 25.49 -1.22
CA TRP A 249 12.70 25.64 0.08
C TRP A 249 14.18 26.03 -0.06
N GLN A 250 14.56 27.10 0.64
CA GLN A 250 15.91 27.66 0.65
C GLN A 250 16.57 27.44 2.02
N GLY A 251 16.98 26.19 2.28
CA GLY A 251 17.57 25.82 3.57
C GLY A 251 18.74 24.84 3.42
N LYS A 252 19.23 24.34 4.56
CA LYS A 252 20.30 23.35 4.65
C LYS A 252 19.74 22.01 5.11
N LEU A 253 19.80 21.00 4.23
CA LEU A 253 19.52 19.60 4.56
C LEU A 253 20.79 18.91 5.04
N THR A 254 20.67 18.13 6.11
CA THR A 254 21.73 17.28 6.68
C THR A 254 21.14 15.93 7.08
N PHE A 255 22.01 14.94 7.29
CA PHE A 255 21.64 13.60 7.76
C PHE A 255 22.35 13.29 9.08
N THR A 256 21.69 12.47 9.94
CA THR A 256 22.24 12.09 11.26
C THR A 256 23.40 11.11 11.18
N GLY A 257 23.55 10.38 10.06
CA GLY A 257 24.44 9.23 9.92
C GLY A 257 23.96 7.96 10.63
N GLN A 258 22.83 8.01 11.34
CA GLN A 258 22.30 6.88 12.11
C GLN A 258 21.08 6.26 11.39
N LEU A 259 21.14 4.95 11.13
CA LEU A 259 20.05 4.20 10.54
C LEU A 259 18.89 4.06 11.52
N ARG A 260 17.66 4.15 11.02
CA ARG A 260 16.47 3.88 11.82
C ARG A 260 16.23 2.36 11.88
N LYS A 261 15.99 1.84 13.08
CA LYS A 261 15.67 0.42 13.27
C LYS A 261 14.37 0.06 12.52
N GLY A 262 14.44 -1.01 11.74
CA GLY A 262 13.30 -1.51 10.97
C GLY A 262 13.17 -0.91 9.56
N ASP A 263 13.96 0.12 9.22
CA ASP A 263 14.00 0.66 7.87
C ASP A 263 14.93 -0.19 6.97
N PRO A 264 14.53 -0.46 5.71
CA PRO A 264 15.39 -1.13 4.74
C PRO A 264 16.53 -0.22 4.28
N LEU A 265 17.65 -0.82 3.85
CA LEU A 265 18.79 -0.08 3.32
C LEU A 265 18.55 0.30 1.85
N LYS A 266 18.29 -0.68 0.99
CA LYS A 266 18.11 -0.47 -0.44
C LYS A 266 16.96 -1.30 -0.97
N TRP A 267 16.13 -0.70 -1.81
CA TRP A 267 15.05 -1.38 -2.50
C TRP A 267 14.98 -0.98 -3.98
N ARG A 268 14.99 -2.00 -4.84
CA ARG A 268 14.62 -1.92 -6.25
C ARG A 268 13.96 -3.23 -6.65
N ALA A 269 12.70 -3.16 -7.09
CA ALA A 269 11.92 -4.33 -7.45
C ALA A 269 12.24 -4.86 -8.84
N ASP A 270 12.16 -6.16 -9.03
CA ASP A 270 11.83 -6.75 -10.30
C ASP A 270 10.30 -6.69 -10.47
N ILE A 271 9.81 -6.14 -11.56
CA ILE A 271 8.40 -6.01 -11.89
C ILE A 271 8.04 -6.73 -13.19
N THR A 272 8.82 -7.73 -13.57
CA THR A 272 8.62 -8.48 -14.82
C THR A 272 7.23 -9.13 -14.85
N ARG A 273 6.78 -9.72 -13.74
CA ARG A 273 5.43 -10.29 -13.63
C ARG A 273 4.33 -9.25 -13.83
N LEU A 274 4.48 -8.08 -13.23
CA LEU A 274 3.51 -6.99 -13.34
C LEU A 274 3.48 -6.41 -14.76
N LYS A 275 4.66 -6.23 -15.40
CA LYS A 275 4.77 -5.78 -16.80
C LYS A 275 4.10 -6.74 -17.77
N ALA A 276 4.16 -8.05 -17.52
CA ALA A 276 3.46 -9.05 -18.34
C ALA A 276 1.92 -8.87 -18.31
N LEU A 277 1.36 -8.25 -17.27
CA LEU A 277 -0.04 -7.88 -17.19
C LEU A 277 -0.39 -6.57 -17.92
N GLY A 278 0.62 -5.87 -18.47
CA GLY A 278 0.47 -4.61 -19.21
C GLY A 278 0.71 -3.36 -18.37
N TYR A 279 1.30 -3.50 -17.18
CA TYR A 279 1.69 -2.34 -16.39
C TYR A 279 2.89 -1.62 -17.00
N GLU A 280 2.77 -0.30 -17.08
CA GLU A 280 3.85 0.64 -17.41
C GLU A 280 3.76 1.83 -16.47
N GLN A 281 4.89 2.30 -15.97
CA GLN A 281 4.95 3.52 -15.17
C GLN A 281 4.37 4.70 -15.97
N LYS A 282 3.49 5.47 -15.34
CA LYS A 282 2.89 6.68 -15.95
C LYS A 282 3.45 7.97 -15.35
N ILE A 283 3.85 7.93 -14.07
CA ILE A 283 4.23 9.10 -13.32
C ILE A 283 5.67 8.95 -12.82
N SER A 284 6.57 9.81 -13.29
CA SER A 284 7.93 9.89 -12.77
C SER A 284 7.94 10.46 -11.34
N ILE A 285 9.02 10.21 -10.59
CA ILE A 285 9.13 10.76 -9.23
C ILE A 285 9.07 12.30 -9.23
N SER A 286 9.67 12.95 -10.23
CA SER A 286 9.66 14.41 -10.35
C SER A 286 8.24 14.95 -10.58
N GLU A 287 7.48 14.34 -11.48
CA GLU A 287 6.07 14.72 -11.74
C GLU A 287 5.21 14.45 -10.52
N GLY A 288 5.33 13.28 -9.90
CA GLY A 288 4.55 12.92 -8.73
C GLY A 288 4.83 13.78 -7.50
N LEU A 289 6.10 14.21 -7.30
CA LEU A 289 6.43 15.14 -6.20
C LEU A 289 5.91 16.56 -6.48
N LYS A 290 5.89 17.02 -7.72
CA LYS A 290 5.24 18.29 -8.10
C LYS A 290 3.73 18.24 -7.86
N ASP A 291 3.06 17.14 -8.22
CA ASP A 291 1.64 16.92 -7.93
C ASP A 291 1.37 16.89 -6.42
N TYR A 292 2.22 16.20 -5.66
CA TYR A 292 2.14 16.17 -4.20
C TYR A 292 2.27 17.55 -3.57
N VAL A 293 3.25 18.36 -4.03
CA VAL A 293 3.42 19.74 -3.55
C VAL A 293 2.24 20.64 -3.93
N LYS A 294 1.70 20.47 -5.14
CA LYS A 294 0.49 21.18 -5.56
C LYS A 294 -0.67 20.90 -4.61
N TRP A 295 -0.94 19.62 -4.34
CA TRP A 295 -1.95 19.19 -3.37
C TRP A 295 -1.71 19.78 -1.96
N LEU A 296 -0.46 19.74 -1.45
CA LEU A 296 -0.12 20.33 -0.15
C LEU A 296 -0.47 21.82 -0.07
N LYS A 297 -0.25 22.58 -1.15
CA LYS A 297 -0.57 24.01 -1.23
C LYS A 297 -2.06 24.26 -1.34
N GLU A 298 -2.79 23.50 -2.14
CA GLU A 298 -4.25 23.56 -2.29
C GLU A 298 -4.95 23.31 -0.96
N GLU A 299 -4.49 22.33 -0.20
CA GLU A 299 -5.00 21.99 1.13
C GLU A 299 -4.44 22.91 2.26
N LYS A 300 -3.60 23.88 1.94
CA LYS A 300 -2.96 24.81 2.89
C LYS A 300 -2.15 24.09 3.98
N LEU A 301 -1.48 23.01 3.61
CA LEU A 301 -0.69 22.17 4.50
C LEU A 301 0.80 22.57 4.53
N VAL A 302 1.21 23.42 3.57
CA VAL A 302 2.53 24.04 3.44
C VAL A 302 2.42 25.46 2.90
#